data_476f51637ffbd7c08104e1b046f48c0f
#
_entry.id   476f51637ffbd7c08104e1b046f48c0f
#
_cell.length_a   1.000
_cell.length_b   1.000
_cell.length_c   1.000
_cell.angle_alpha   90.00
_cell.angle_beta   90.00
_cell.angle_gamma   90.00
#
_symmetry.space_group_name_H-M   'P 1'
#
loop_
_entity.id
_entity.type
_entity.pdbx_description
1 polymer ?
#
loop_
_entity_poly.entity_id
_entity_poly.type
_entity_poly.pdbx_seq_one_letter_code
_entity_poly.pdbx_strand_id
1 'polypeptide(L)'
;MDAWLERLQREIAAATAGLKDTDWHRAPQGHWNCAQIVEHLGRSYGTTAKMMELALAAGQPPERRAPKFKETIARVLIVNLGIFPRGVKAPAMVVPSGNDGPEALAHAMESLKRMDKALADAEERWGSGSVGAHFRLGPMTAAEWRKFHFVHGRHHIRHLRERASDPQ
;
A
#
# COMPACT_ATOMS: atom_id res chain seq x y z
N MET A 1 1.30 -4.81 -15.82
CA MET A 1 0.85 -4.48 -14.42
C MET A 1 -0.63 -4.82 -14.32
N ASP A 2 -1.07 -5.27 -13.15
CA ASP A 2 -2.50 -5.51 -12.87
C ASP A 2 -3.32 -4.21 -13.00
N ALA A 3 -4.56 -4.32 -13.49
CA ALA A 3 -5.41 -3.15 -13.80
C ALA A 3 -5.72 -2.26 -12.58
N TRP A 4 -5.87 -2.85 -11.38
CA TRP A 4 -6.05 -2.08 -10.13
C TRP A 4 -4.81 -1.25 -9.80
N LEU A 5 -3.62 -1.84 -9.97
CA LEU A 5 -2.36 -1.19 -9.64
C LEU A 5 -1.95 -0.17 -10.70
N GLU A 6 -2.25 -0.40 -11.97
CA GLU A 6 -2.10 0.62 -13.02
C GLU A 6 -2.98 1.84 -12.76
N ARG A 7 -4.24 1.59 -12.38
CA ARG A 7 -5.13 2.68 -11.99
C ARG A 7 -4.62 3.44 -10.78
N LEU A 8 -4.14 2.72 -9.75
CA LEU A 8 -3.54 3.33 -8.55
C LEU A 8 -2.33 4.19 -8.90
N GLN A 9 -1.44 3.70 -9.77
CA GLN A 9 -0.28 4.44 -10.24
C GLN A 9 -0.70 5.78 -10.89
N ARG A 10 -1.70 5.74 -11.78
CA ARG A 10 -2.23 6.95 -12.41
C ARG A 10 -2.86 7.92 -11.41
N GLU A 11 -3.62 7.40 -10.43
CA GLU A 11 -4.26 8.23 -9.40
C GLU A 11 -3.23 8.90 -8.47
N ILE A 12 -2.12 8.22 -8.12
CA ILE A 12 -1.00 8.80 -7.35
C ILE A 12 -0.32 9.89 -8.20
N ALA A 13 0.04 9.58 -9.44
CA ALA A 13 0.68 10.55 -10.34
C ALA A 13 -0.17 11.80 -10.52
N ALA A 14 -1.47 11.65 -10.74
CA ALA A 14 -2.40 12.78 -10.88
C ALA A 14 -2.55 13.59 -9.58
N ALA A 15 -2.49 12.94 -8.41
CA ALA A 15 -2.62 13.62 -7.12
C ALA A 15 -1.35 14.38 -6.70
N THR A 16 -0.20 14.04 -7.29
CA THR A 16 1.10 14.67 -7.02
C THR A 16 1.54 15.62 -8.13
N ALA A 17 0.85 15.61 -9.27
CA ALA A 17 1.15 16.50 -10.39
C ALA A 17 0.99 17.98 -9.99
N GLY A 18 2.06 18.76 -10.20
CA GLY A 18 2.04 20.20 -9.93
C GLY A 18 2.21 20.61 -8.47
N LEU A 19 2.47 19.67 -7.55
CA LEU A 19 2.88 20.02 -6.19
C LEU A 19 4.21 20.78 -6.20
N LYS A 20 4.23 21.95 -5.54
CA LYS A 20 5.46 22.73 -5.29
C LYS A 20 6.19 22.16 -4.08
N ASP A 21 7.46 22.52 -3.90
CA ASP A 21 8.26 22.08 -2.74
C ASP A 21 7.55 22.36 -1.41
N THR A 22 6.92 23.51 -1.27
CA THR A 22 6.16 23.87 -0.07
C THR A 22 4.96 22.96 0.17
N ASP A 23 4.30 22.47 -0.88
CA ASP A 23 3.11 21.62 -0.76
C ASP A 23 3.45 20.21 -0.27
N TRP A 24 4.65 19.73 -0.64
CA TRP A 24 5.12 18.43 -0.16
C TRP A 24 5.27 18.37 1.36
N HIS A 25 5.65 19.48 1.98
CA HIS A 25 5.97 19.54 3.42
C HIS A 25 4.84 20.11 4.28
N ARG A 26 3.75 20.55 3.67
CA ARG A 26 2.61 21.13 4.39
C ARG A 26 1.77 20.04 5.05
N ALA A 27 1.49 20.19 6.36
CA ALA A 27 0.54 19.35 7.09
C ALA A 27 -0.01 20.08 8.32
N PRO A 28 -1.25 19.82 8.71
CA PRO A 28 -1.75 20.18 10.03
C PRO A 28 -0.96 19.46 11.12
N GLN A 29 -0.89 20.09 12.31
CA GLN A 29 -0.16 19.52 13.44
C GLN A 29 -0.62 18.08 13.77
N GLY A 30 0.33 17.17 13.95
CA GLY A 30 0.06 15.76 14.27
C GLY A 30 -0.37 14.90 13.09
N HIS A 31 -0.35 15.43 11.88
CA HIS A 31 -0.68 14.68 10.65
C HIS A 31 0.53 14.58 9.71
N TRP A 32 0.53 13.56 8.90
CA TRP A 32 1.51 13.39 7.82
C TRP A 32 1.30 14.43 6.73
N ASN A 33 2.39 14.95 6.19
CA ASN A 33 2.43 15.79 4.99
C ASN A 33 2.37 14.93 3.71
N CYS A 34 2.36 15.59 2.54
CA CYS A 34 2.26 14.90 1.26
C CYS A 34 3.43 13.93 1.02
N ALA A 35 4.67 14.35 1.30
CA ALA A 35 5.87 13.53 1.16
C ALA A 35 5.79 12.27 2.06
N GLN A 36 5.42 12.45 3.32
CA GLN A 36 5.26 11.35 4.27
C GLN A 36 4.15 10.36 3.87
N ILE A 37 3.03 10.85 3.34
CA ILE A 37 1.95 9.98 2.83
C ILE A 37 2.45 9.13 1.67
N VAL A 38 3.16 9.73 0.72
CA VAL A 38 3.69 9.00 -0.44
C VAL A 38 4.80 8.04 -0.03
N GLU A 39 5.69 8.43 0.89
CA GLU A 39 6.70 7.55 1.46
C GLU A 39 6.08 6.33 2.15
N HIS A 40 5.02 6.55 2.96
CA HIS A 40 4.26 5.46 3.59
C HIS A 40 3.73 4.46 2.56
N LEU A 41 3.17 4.94 1.46
CA LEU A 41 2.69 4.07 0.38
C LEU A 41 3.84 3.26 -0.23
N GLY A 42 4.96 3.90 -0.57
CA GLY A 42 6.14 3.23 -1.12
C GLY A 42 6.68 2.14 -0.18
N ARG A 43 6.79 2.44 1.12
CA ARG A 43 7.21 1.47 2.14
C ARG A 43 6.23 0.31 2.28
N SER A 44 4.93 0.58 2.18
CA SER A 44 3.90 -0.47 2.22
C SER A 44 4.01 -1.42 1.05
N TYR A 45 4.22 -0.90 -0.17
CA TYR A 45 4.42 -1.71 -1.37
C TYR A 45 5.73 -2.50 -1.29
N GLY A 46 6.83 -1.84 -0.91
CA GLY A 46 8.14 -2.46 -0.76
C GLY A 46 8.16 -3.58 0.29
N THR A 47 7.44 -3.40 1.40
CA THR A 47 7.31 -4.44 2.44
C THR A 47 6.58 -5.68 1.91
N THR A 48 5.49 -5.48 1.16
CA THR A 48 4.76 -6.59 0.54
C THR A 48 5.61 -7.28 -0.53
N ALA A 49 6.29 -6.52 -1.39
CA ALA A 49 7.21 -7.08 -2.38
C ALA A 49 8.30 -7.96 -1.72
N LYS A 50 8.97 -7.42 -0.70
CA LYS A 50 10.01 -8.14 0.03
C LYS A 50 9.49 -9.43 0.67
N MET A 51 8.29 -9.39 1.26
CA MET A 51 7.67 -10.58 1.85
C MET A 51 7.46 -11.68 0.79
N MET A 52 6.94 -11.32 -0.40
CA MET A 52 6.74 -12.27 -1.50
C MET A 52 8.06 -12.81 -2.04
N GLU A 53 9.04 -11.96 -2.26
CA GLU A 53 10.37 -12.34 -2.75
C GLU A 53 11.08 -13.31 -1.79
N LEU A 54 11.01 -13.07 -0.48
CA LEU A 54 11.57 -13.97 0.51
C LEU A 54 10.88 -15.34 0.51
N ALA A 55 9.54 -15.36 0.39
CA ALA A 55 8.79 -16.61 0.29
C ALA A 55 9.12 -17.38 -1.00
N LEU A 56 9.24 -16.68 -2.13
CA LEU A 56 9.65 -17.26 -3.41
C LEU A 56 11.06 -17.87 -3.33
N ALA A 57 12.00 -17.15 -2.73
CA ALA A 57 13.37 -17.62 -2.54
C ALA A 57 13.43 -18.84 -1.60
N ALA A 58 12.61 -18.90 -0.56
CA ALA A 58 12.50 -20.05 0.33
C ALA A 58 11.81 -21.26 -0.33
N GLY A 59 11.16 -21.07 -1.48
CA GLY A 59 10.47 -22.14 -2.20
C GLY A 59 9.18 -22.64 -1.56
N GLN A 60 8.73 -22.01 -0.49
CA GLN A 60 7.54 -22.41 0.26
C GLN A 60 6.53 -21.26 0.29
N PRO A 61 5.23 -21.56 0.05
CA PRO A 61 4.20 -20.53 0.20
C PRO A 61 4.13 -20.12 1.67
N PRO A 62 3.85 -18.83 1.94
CA PRO A 62 3.55 -18.41 3.30
C PRO A 62 2.38 -19.19 3.88
N GLU A 63 2.26 -19.16 5.19
CA GLU A 63 1.28 -19.92 5.97
C GLU A 63 -0.10 -20.09 5.30
N ARG A 64 -0.44 -21.32 4.95
CA ARG A 64 -1.75 -21.70 4.38
C ARG A 64 -2.68 -22.13 5.49
N ARG A 65 -3.34 -21.18 6.13
CA ARG A 65 -4.41 -21.43 7.10
C ARG A 65 -5.70 -20.74 6.66
N ALA A 66 -6.81 -21.19 7.19
CA ALA A 66 -8.05 -20.43 7.06
C ALA A 66 -7.94 -19.09 7.80
N PRO A 67 -8.54 -18.01 7.27
CA PRO A 67 -8.60 -16.75 7.98
C PRO A 67 -9.44 -16.89 9.26
N LYS A 68 -9.00 -16.23 10.33
CA LYS A 68 -9.77 -16.14 11.57
C LYS A 68 -11.01 -15.25 11.34
N PHE A 69 -12.05 -15.42 12.15
CA PHE A 69 -13.30 -14.64 12.03
C PHE A 69 -13.05 -13.12 12.02
N LYS A 70 -12.22 -12.61 12.93
CA LYS A 70 -11.84 -11.18 12.96
C LYS A 70 -11.10 -10.71 11.71
N GLU A 71 -10.24 -11.55 11.13
CA GLU A 71 -9.51 -11.28 9.88
C GLU A 71 -10.49 -11.23 8.70
N THR A 72 -11.47 -12.12 8.66
CA THR A 72 -12.53 -12.12 7.63
C THR A 72 -13.34 -10.83 7.68
N ILE A 73 -13.82 -10.42 8.86
CA ILE A 73 -14.55 -9.17 9.02
C ILE A 73 -13.69 -7.97 8.60
N ALA A 74 -12.45 -7.89 9.07
CA ALA A 74 -11.54 -6.80 8.72
C ALA A 74 -11.29 -6.74 7.20
N ARG A 75 -11.16 -7.91 6.54
CA ARG A 75 -11.00 -8.01 5.09
C ARG A 75 -12.23 -7.49 4.35
N VAL A 76 -13.43 -7.89 4.74
CA VAL A 76 -14.67 -7.38 4.15
C VAL A 76 -14.76 -5.87 4.29
N LEU A 77 -14.53 -5.34 5.49
CA LEU A 77 -14.61 -3.90 5.74
C LEU A 77 -13.55 -3.13 4.93
N ILE A 78 -12.28 -3.55 4.98
CA ILE A 78 -11.18 -2.80 4.37
C ILE A 78 -11.10 -3.06 2.87
N VAL A 79 -11.02 -4.33 2.45
CA VAL A 79 -10.73 -4.67 1.04
C VAL A 79 -11.98 -4.56 0.16
N ASN A 80 -13.16 -4.91 0.67
CA ASN A 80 -14.37 -4.88 -0.13
C ASN A 80 -15.11 -3.55 -0.03
N LEU A 81 -15.20 -2.95 1.17
CA LEU A 81 -15.95 -1.72 1.39
C LEU A 81 -15.07 -0.46 1.47
N GLY A 82 -13.75 -0.60 1.54
CA GLY A 82 -12.81 0.53 1.65
C GLY A 82 -12.93 1.30 2.97
N ILE A 83 -13.47 0.68 4.00
CA ILE A 83 -13.67 1.29 5.32
C ILE A 83 -12.43 1.04 6.17
N PHE A 84 -11.66 2.10 6.42
CA PHE A 84 -10.48 2.06 7.30
C PHE A 84 -10.86 2.54 8.71
N PRO A 85 -10.57 1.74 9.76
CA PRO A 85 -10.81 2.16 11.13
C PRO A 85 -9.99 3.41 11.47
N ARG A 86 -10.60 4.38 12.15
CA ARG A 86 -9.90 5.58 12.65
C ARG A 86 -8.94 5.21 13.76
N GLY A 87 -7.86 6.00 13.93
CA GLY A 87 -6.91 5.86 15.04
C GLY A 87 -6.00 4.63 14.97
N VAL A 88 -5.99 3.89 13.87
CA VAL A 88 -5.07 2.79 13.68
C VAL A 88 -3.69 3.32 13.35
N LYS A 89 -2.72 3.06 14.25
CA LYS A 89 -1.33 3.40 13.99
C LYS A 89 -0.73 2.47 12.93
N ALA A 90 0.04 3.06 12.02
CA ALA A 90 0.81 2.30 11.04
C ALA A 90 1.88 1.44 11.76
N PRO A 91 2.15 0.21 11.28
CA PRO A 91 3.28 -0.57 11.76
C PRO A 91 4.60 0.18 11.57
N ALA A 92 5.55 0.00 12.49
CA ALA A 92 6.82 0.73 12.49
C ALA A 92 7.57 0.66 11.14
N MET A 93 7.51 -0.49 10.46
CA MET A 93 8.19 -0.74 9.19
C MET A 93 7.70 0.13 8.02
N VAL A 94 6.49 0.70 8.12
CA VAL A 94 5.90 1.55 7.08
C VAL A 94 5.68 2.99 7.54
N VAL A 95 6.16 3.35 8.74
CA VAL A 95 6.15 4.74 9.22
C VAL A 95 7.18 5.54 8.40
N PRO A 96 6.81 6.74 7.88
CA PRO A 96 7.72 7.57 7.12
C PRO A 96 8.96 7.98 7.93
N SER A 97 10.11 8.08 7.27
CA SER A 97 11.38 8.54 7.85
C SER A 97 11.71 10.00 7.50
N GLY A 98 10.99 10.61 6.57
CA GLY A 98 11.13 11.99 6.18
C GLY A 98 11.89 12.21 4.86
N ASN A 99 11.73 11.31 3.90
CA ASN A 99 12.27 11.49 2.55
C ASN A 99 11.64 12.71 1.87
N ASP A 100 12.37 13.31 0.95
CA ASP A 100 11.86 14.37 0.10
C ASP A 100 10.72 13.88 -0.82
N GLY A 101 9.79 14.77 -1.19
CA GLY A 101 8.58 14.42 -1.91
C GLY A 101 8.81 13.74 -3.27
N PRO A 102 9.61 14.33 -4.18
CA PRO A 102 9.95 13.70 -5.47
C PRO A 102 10.66 12.36 -5.32
N GLU A 103 11.58 12.21 -4.36
CA GLU A 103 12.26 10.95 -4.05
C GLU A 103 11.28 9.91 -3.52
N ALA A 104 10.41 10.29 -2.58
CA ALA A 104 9.36 9.42 -2.06
C ALA A 104 8.43 8.93 -3.16
N LEU A 105 8.08 9.81 -4.11
CA LEU A 105 7.24 9.46 -5.27
C LEU A 105 7.94 8.46 -6.19
N ALA A 106 9.18 8.70 -6.55
CA ALA A 106 9.95 7.78 -7.39
C ALA A 106 10.07 6.39 -6.75
N HIS A 107 10.39 6.35 -5.45
CA HIS A 107 10.44 5.12 -4.67
C HIS A 107 9.08 4.42 -4.59
N ALA A 108 7.98 5.15 -4.41
CA ALA A 108 6.65 4.56 -4.36
C ALA A 108 6.24 3.93 -5.69
N MET A 109 6.54 4.58 -6.82
CA MET A 109 6.25 4.07 -8.15
C MET A 109 7.06 2.80 -8.48
N GLU A 110 8.33 2.77 -8.12
CA GLU A 110 9.18 1.60 -8.30
C GLU A 110 8.74 0.43 -7.40
N SER A 111 8.47 0.72 -6.12
CA SER A 111 7.99 -0.29 -5.16
C SER A 111 6.64 -0.88 -5.58
N LEU A 112 5.75 -0.10 -6.18
CA LEU A 112 4.46 -0.57 -6.68
C LEU A 112 4.65 -1.58 -7.83
N LYS A 113 5.53 -1.29 -8.79
CA LYS A 113 5.86 -2.20 -9.91
C LYS A 113 6.51 -3.49 -9.40
N ARG A 114 7.48 -3.35 -8.50
CA ARG A 114 8.17 -4.49 -7.87
C ARG A 114 7.18 -5.41 -7.13
N MET A 115 6.25 -4.81 -6.39
CA MET A 115 5.22 -5.55 -5.67
C MET A 115 4.30 -6.31 -6.62
N ASP A 116 3.84 -5.68 -7.70
CA ASP A 116 2.98 -6.36 -8.68
C ASP A 116 3.68 -7.55 -9.33
N LYS A 117 4.97 -7.37 -9.69
CA LYS A 117 5.78 -8.47 -10.21
C LYS A 117 5.90 -9.62 -9.21
N ALA A 118 6.23 -9.32 -7.95
CA ALA A 118 6.39 -10.33 -6.91
C ALA A 118 5.08 -11.08 -6.63
N LEU A 119 3.94 -10.38 -6.69
CA LEU A 119 2.62 -10.99 -6.56
C LEU A 119 2.27 -11.89 -7.76
N ALA A 120 2.65 -11.48 -8.98
CA ALA A 120 2.44 -12.29 -10.18
C ALA A 120 3.30 -13.57 -10.15
N ASP A 121 4.58 -13.44 -9.78
CA ASP A 121 5.50 -14.58 -9.64
C ASP A 121 4.99 -15.58 -8.56
N ALA A 122 4.44 -15.05 -7.46
CA ALA A 122 3.87 -15.88 -6.38
C ALA A 122 2.58 -16.59 -6.81
N GLU A 123 1.71 -15.91 -7.57
CA GLU A 123 0.49 -16.48 -8.12
C GLU A 123 0.79 -17.58 -9.17
N GLU A 124 1.76 -17.34 -10.04
CA GLU A 124 2.24 -18.33 -11.02
C GLU A 124 2.76 -19.59 -10.31
N ARG A 125 3.57 -19.41 -9.25
CA ARG A 125 4.19 -20.54 -8.53
C ARG A 125 3.22 -21.33 -7.68
N TRP A 126 2.26 -20.66 -7.02
CA TRP A 126 1.41 -21.29 -5.99
C TRP A 126 -0.09 -21.31 -6.32
N GLY A 127 -0.47 -20.78 -7.48
CA GLY A 127 -1.86 -20.73 -7.95
C GLY A 127 -2.71 -19.70 -7.21
N SER A 128 -4.02 -19.87 -7.28
CA SER A 128 -5.02 -18.93 -6.74
C SER A 128 -5.16 -18.96 -5.20
N GLY A 129 -4.35 -19.74 -4.51
CA GLY A 129 -4.35 -19.81 -3.03
C GLY A 129 -3.74 -18.57 -2.38
N SER A 130 -3.63 -18.61 -1.04
CA SER A 130 -2.93 -17.57 -0.29
C SER A 130 -1.46 -17.53 -0.69
N VAL A 131 -0.97 -16.32 -1.00
CA VAL A 131 0.44 -16.06 -1.33
C VAL A 131 1.18 -15.35 -0.18
N GLY A 132 0.46 -14.89 0.84
CA GLY A 132 1.04 -14.22 2.01
C GLY A 132 -0.02 -13.84 3.02
N ALA A 133 0.40 -13.54 4.26
CA ALA A 133 -0.49 -13.13 5.32
C ALA A 133 -0.26 -11.67 5.72
N HIS A 134 -1.33 -10.87 5.71
CA HIS A 134 -1.34 -9.55 6.29
C HIS A 134 -1.63 -9.64 7.79
N PHE A 135 -0.92 -8.87 8.62
CA PHE A 135 -1.00 -8.96 10.09
C PHE A 135 -2.41 -8.75 10.68
N ARG A 136 -3.31 -8.08 9.97
CA ARG A 136 -4.71 -7.84 10.37
C ARG A 136 -5.75 -8.56 9.53
N LEU A 137 -5.43 -8.82 8.25
CA LEU A 137 -6.37 -9.38 7.29
C LEU A 137 -6.19 -10.89 7.11
N GLY A 138 -5.12 -11.45 7.72
CA GLY A 138 -4.78 -12.86 7.60
C GLY A 138 -4.26 -13.24 6.21
N PRO A 139 -4.33 -14.54 5.86
CA PRO A 139 -3.85 -15.04 4.59
C PRO A 139 -4.63 -14.45 3.42
N MET A 140 -3.94 -13.99 2.38
CA MET A 140 -4.54 -13.34 1.22
C MET A 140 -3.98 -13.91 -0.08
N THR A 141 -4.83 -13.99 -1.09
CA THR A 141 -4.45 -14.29 -2.49
C THR A 141 -3.74 -13.10 -3.13
N ALA A 142 -3.07 -13.30 -4.26
CA ALA A 142 -2.45 -12.20 -5.01
C ALA A 142 -3.49 -11.14 -5.42
N ALA A 143 -4.67 -11.57 -5.87
CA ALA A 143 -5.76 -10.66 -6.22
C ALA A 143 -6.25 -9.83 -5.02
N GLU A 144 -6.37 -10.44 -3.84
CA GLU A 144 -6.75 -9.72 -2.61
C GLU A 144 -5.67 -8.72 -2.17
N TRP A 145 -4.37 -9.04 -2.32
CA TRP A 145 -3.28 -8.11 -2.07
C TRP A 145 -3.31 -6.91 -3.02
N ARG A 146 -3.52 -7.13 -4.33
CA ARG A 146 -3.66 -6.05 -5.32
C ARG A 146 -4.83 -5.15 -4.98
N LYS A 147 -6.00 -5.72 -4.68
CA LYS A 147 -7.20 -4.96 -4.29
C LYS A 147 -6.98 -4.20 -2.97
N PHE A 148 -6.35 -4.82 -1.96
CA PHE A 148 -6.00 -4.15 -0.71
C PHE A 148 -5.13 -2.92 -0.95
N HIS A 149 -4.04 -3.05 -1.71
CA HIS A 149 -3.17 -1.92 -2.00
C HIS A 149 -3.86 -0.83 -2.82
N PHE A 150 -4.77 -1.20 -3.72
CA PHE A 150 -5.59 -0.24 -4.44
C PHE A 150 -6.48 0.59 -3.49
N VAL A 151 -7.27 -0.06 -2.62
CA VAL A 151 -8.16 0.67 -1.70
C VAL A 151 -7.39 1.43 -0.63
N HIS A 152 -6.26 0.88 -0.14
CA HIS A 152 -5.35 1.55 0.79
C HIS A 152 -4.71 2.79 0.17
N GLY A 153 -4.21 2.68 -1.06
CA GLY A 153 -3.66 3.81 -1.80
C GLY A 153 -4.69 4.91 -2.02
N ARG A 154 -5.91 4.57 -2.45
CA ARG A 154 -6.99 5.54 -2.61
C ARG A 154 -7.40 6.25 -1.30
N HIS A 155 -7.37 5.53 -0.18
CA HIS A 155 -7.57 6.14 1.13
C HIS A 155 -6.53 7.23 1.40
N HIS A 156 -5.26 6.97 1.12
CA HIS A 156 -4.17 7.93 1.30
C HIS A 156 -4.14 9.04 0.24
N ILE A 157 -4.52 8.76 -1.01
CA ILE A 157 -4.67 9.79 -2.06
C ILE A 157 -5.71 10.85 -1.65
N ARG A 158 -6.80 10.46 -0.99
CA ARG A 158 -7.76 11.42 -0.45
C ARG A 158 -7.10 12.37 0.54
N HIS A 159 -6.35 11.85 1.51
CA HIS A 159 -5.60 12.68 2.46
C HIS A 159 -4.55 13.56 1.77
N LEU A 160 -3.84 13.03 0.77
CA LEU A 160 -2.89 13.81 -0.01
C LEU A 160 -3.55 15.01 -0.70
N ARG A 161 -4.72 14.81 -1.33
CA ARG A 161 -5.48 15.91 -1.95
C ARG A 161 -5.97 16.92 -0.92
N GLU A 162 -6.43 16.47 0.24
CA GLU A 162 -6.81 17.36 1.36
C GLU A 162 -5.62 18.25 1.78
N ARG A 163 -4.39 17.69 1.88
CA ARG A 163 -3.18 18.45 2.22
C ARG A 163 -2.77 19.43 1.12
N ALA A 164 -2.86 19.02 -0.13
CA ALA A 164 -2.51 19.86 -1.28
C ALA A 164 -3.46 21.04 -1.46
N SER A 165 -4.73 20.89 -1.08
CA SER A 165 -5.77 21.92 -1.25
C SER A 165 -6.01 22.80 -0.01
N ASP A 166 -5.31 22.56 1.12
CA ASP A 166 -5.51 23.33 2.36
C ASP A 166 -4.90 24.73 2.21
N PRO A 167 -5.72 25.82 2.06
CA PRO A 167 -5.22 27.18 2.10
C PRO A 167 -4.81 27.50 3.54
N GLN A 168 -3.66 28.14 3.71
CA GLN A 168 -3.25 28.68 5.01
C GLN A 168 -4.22 29.74 5.48
#